data_307ad70f38b740970d41796e449d0025
#
_entry.id   307ad70f38b740970d41796e449d0025
#
_cell.length_a   1.000
_cell.length_b   1.000
_cell.length_c   1.000
_cell.angle_alpha   90.00
_cell.angle_beta   90.00
_cell.angle_gamma   90.00
#
_symmetry.space_group_name_H-M   'P 1'
#
loop_
_entity.id
_entity.type
_entity.pdbx_description
1 polymer ?
#
loop_
_entity_poly.entity_id
_entity_poly.type
_entity_poly.pdbx_seq_one_letter_code
_entity_poly.pdbx_strand_id
1 'polypeptide(L)'
;MILNGMWKEWKRLGNNRSRNILIISGLFVMLLIAVFLIYNGRRRDYDERIVGFIMNGRIDGNGWNAEQYAGIKEACDDLDIKLLVRESIEEGTGKCREAIEDLIGKGAGAIVLLSYNYVQEADDVIKANENIVFYTTDAESIAENVIPYFSRLYQARYLSGIIAGMETKSGKIGYVAAMDNSEVNRGINAFALGVQRVNKDAVVIVKRTGSWENKSEEVAAADKLIDAGADVLTCHQNIGYSIEEADRKGIYTIGYHSTPEDVSDKMLTSIECDWSAIYSIILSEYCKGTSGRQSHYWIGIEDGAVSLSSYSDDVTDDMKTEVAKAKDEITGGRDVFSGVIFDNKGELRCMRGETMTDDNILNNVDWLVKGVQLYEE
;
A
#
# COMPACT_ATOMS: atom_id res chain seq x y z
N MET A 1 32.47 68.35 -52.25
CA MET A 1 31.20 68.12 -51.54
C MET A 1 30.75 66.62 -51.53
N ILE A 2 31.14 65.81 -52.49
CA ILE A 2 30.72 64.39 -52.66
C ILE A 2 31.44 63.44 -51.67
N LEU A 3 32.72 63.65 -51.38
CA LEU A 3 33.50 62.79 -50.47
C LEU A 3 33.06 62.86 -48.99
N ASN A 4 32.53 64.01 -48.54
CA ASN A 4 32.01 64.15 -47.16
C ASN A 4 30.67 63.42 -46.94
N GLY A 5 29.87 63.21 -47.99
CA GLY A 5 28.65 62.47 -47.99
C GLY A 5 28.90 60.94 -47.82
N MET A 6 29.82 60.41 -48.64
CA MET A 6 30.17 58.98 -48.60
C MET A 6 30.83 58.58 -47.29
N TRP A 7 31.62 59.45 -46.65
CA TRP A 7 32.27 59.18 -45.38
C TRP A 7 31.27 59.15 -44.18
N LYS A 8 30.21 59.98 -44.25
CA LYS A 8 29.12 59.98 -43.30
C LYS A 8 28.24 58.74 -43.48
N GLU A 9 27.96 58.32 -44.70
CA GLU A 9 27.20 57.05 -44.95
C GLU A 9 27.99 55.80 -44.52
N TRP A 10 29.32 55.80 -44.82
CA TRP A 10 30.18 54.70 -44.40
C TRP A 10 30.27 54.58 -42.87
N LYS A 11 30.39 55.68 -42.14
CA LYS A 11 30.31 55.71 -40.66
C LYS A 11 28.93 55.27 -40.15
N ARG A 12 27.86 55.56 -40.87
CA ARG A 12 26.48 55.19 -40.50
C ARG A 12 26.25 53.71 -40.71
N LEU A 13 26.75 53.08 -41.73
CA LEU A 13 26.69 51.68 -42.03
C LEU A 13 27.54 50.83 -41.03
N GLY A 14 28.77 51.31 -40.80
CA GLY A 14 29.65 50.64 -39.80
C GLY A 14 29.12 50.73 -38.38
N ASN A 15 28.53 51.86 -38.00
CA ASN A 15 27.97 52.06 -36.68
C ASN A 15 26.70 51.20 -36.43
N ASN A 16 25.87 51.02 -37.48
CA ASN A 16 24.69 50.17 -37.38
C ASN A 16 25.03 48.66 -37.31
N ARG A 17 26.03 48.24 -38.08
CA ARG A 17 26.50 46.87 -38.10
C ARG A 17 27.17 46.48 -36.76
N SER A 18 28.03 47.36 -36.25
CA SER A 18 28.65 47.18 -34.93
C SER A 18 27.62 47.22 -33.78
N ARG A 19 26.63 48.11 -33.87
CA ARG A 19 25.52 48.20 -32.89
C ARG A 19 24.63 46.96 -32.93
N ASN A 20 24.32 46.44 -34.13
CA ASN A 20 23.54 45.23 -34.28
C ASN A 20 24.29 43.98 -33.77
N ILE A 21 25.62 43.91 -34.01
CA ILE A 21 26.46 42.84 -33.45
C ILE A 21 26.49 42.91 -31.92
N LEU A 22 26.62 44.10 -31.33
CA LEU A 22 26.59 44.29 -29.87
C LEU A 22 25.21 43.90 -29.26
N ILE A 23 24.11 44.25 -29.94
CA ILE A 23 22.76 43.89 -29.52
C ILE A 23 22.56 42.38 -29.59
N ILE A 24 22.97 41.73 -30.69
CA ILE A 24 22.87 40.26 -30.84
C ILE A 24 23.76 39.55 -29.83
N SER A 25 24.98 40.04 -29.59
CA SER A 25 25.86 39.47 -28.55
C SER A 25 25.29 39.65 -27.16
N GLY A 26 24.67 40.78 -26.84
CA GLY A 26 24.01 41.04 -25.56
C GLY A 26 22.78 40.14 -25.35
N LEU A 27 21.97 39.94 -26.41
CA LEU A 27 20.83 39.00 -26.36
C LEU A 27 21.28 37.57 -26.20
N PHE A 28 22.37 37.17 -26.86
CA PHE A 28 22.93 35.82 -26.71
C PHE A 28 23.49 35.57 -25.29
N VAL A 29 24.19 36.57 -24.73
CA VAL A 29 24.67 36.49 -23.34
C VAL A 29 23.49 36.43 -22.35
N MET A 30 22.44 37.24 -22.56
CA MET A 30 21.24 37.16 -21.72
C MET A 30 20.52 35.80 -21.82
N LEU A 31 20.48 35.23 -23.05
CA LEU A 31 19.93 33.87 -23.24
C LEU A 31 20.77 32.83 -22.52
N LEU A 32 22.09 32.91 -22.58
CA LEU A 32 22.98 32.00 -21.82
C LEU A 32 22.82 32.16 -20.33
N ILE A 33 22.68 33.40 -19.84
CA ILE A 33 22.40 33.65 -18.40
C ILE A 33 21.03 33.09 -18.02
N ALA A 34 20.01 33.29 -18.86
CA ALA A 34 18.67 32.73 -18.61
C ALA A 34 18.69 31.19 -18.60
N VAL A 35 19.37 30.55 -19.56
CA VAL A 35 19.56 29.10 -19.59
C VAL A 35 20.35 28.62 -18.36
N PHE A 36 21.41 29.35 -17.98
CA PHE A 36 22.21 29.06 -16.80
C PHE A 36 21.39 29.22 -15.50
N LEU A 37 20.54 30.24 -15.39
CA LEU A 37 19.66 30.47 -14.26
C LEU A 37 18.55 29.42 -14.21
N ILE A 38 17.98 29.02 -15.36
CA ILE A 38 17.01 27.93 -15.47
C ILE A 38 17.67 26.57 -15.07
N TYR A 39 18.89 26.35 -15.59
CA TYR A 39 19.65 25.13 -15.29
C TYR A 39 20.07 25.07 -13.82
N ASN A 40 20.53 26.18 -13.25
CA ASN A 40 20.88 26.25 -11.81
C ASN A 40 19.64 26.38 -10.91
N GLY A 41 18.53 26.98 -11.37
CA GLY A 41 17.23 26.92 -10.67
C GLY A 41 16.74 25.49 -10.58
N ARG A 42 16.77 24.75 -11.70
CA ARG A 42 16.49 23.31 -11.70
C ARG A 42 17.48 22.50 -10.84
N ARG A 43 18.74 22.91 -10.72
CA ARG A 43 19.72 22.29 -9.81
C ARG A 43 19.53 22.69 -8.35
N ARG A 44 18.94 23.86 -8.05
CA ARG A 44 18.63 24.25 -6.66
C ARG A 44 17.37 23.58 -6.12
N ASP A 45 16.47 23.10 -7.00
CA ASP A 45 15.37 22.20 -6.61
C ASP A 45 15.84 20.74 -6.38
N TYR A 46 17.12 20.42 -6.64
CA TYR A 46 17.80 19.22 -6.18
C TYR A 46 18.56 19.49 -4.87
N ASP A 47 17.93 20.12 -3.89
CA ASP A 47 18.29 19.83 -2.50
C ASP A 47 17.97 18.35 -2.29
N GLU A 48 18.97 17.58 -1.90
CA GLU A 48 18.89 16.14 -1.66
C GLU A 48 17.62 15.88 -0.82
N ARG A 49 16.56 15.36 -1.46
CA ARG A 49 15.32 15.06 -0.74
C ARG A 49 15.60 13.95 0.24
N ILE A 50 15.27 14.17 1.49
CA ILE A 50 15.49 13.21 2.57
C ILE A 50 14.14 12.79 3.10
N VAL A 51 13.91 11.47 3.12
CA VAL A 51 12.75 10.83 3.73
C VAL A 51 13.20 10.02 4.93
N GLY A 52 12.55 10.23 6.07
CA GLY A 52 12.69 9.43 7.26
C GLY A 52 11.75 8.22 7.23
N PHE A 53 12.20 7.09 7.74
CA PHE A 53 11.39 5.88 7.90
C PHE A 53 11.57 5.32 9.31
N ILE A 54 10.48 5.23 10.08
CA ILE A 54 10.48 4.76 11.47
C ILE A 54 9.66 3.49 11.55
N MET A 55 10.26 2.41 12.07
CA MET A 55 9.65 1.09 12.16
C MET A 55 9.91 0.46 13.54
N ASN A 56 8.96 -0.36 13.99
CA ASN A 56 9.04 -1.04 15.29
C ASN A 56 9.85 -2.34 15.24
N GLY A 57 10.03 -2.92 14.07
CA GLY A 57 10.83 -4.13 13.84
C GLY A 57 12.19 -3.84 13.19
N ARG A 58 12.79 -4.88 12.64
CA ARG A 58 14.11 -4.88 12.00
C ARG A 58 13.99 -4.98 10.49
N ILE A 59 14.97 -4.41 9.79
CA ILE A 59 15.05 -4.47 8.31
C ILE A 59 15.51 -5.85 7.80
N ASP A 60 16.22 -6.62 8.60
CA ASP A 60 16.77 -7.94 8.25
C ASP A 60 15.86 -9.10 8.71
N GLY A 61 14.63 -8.79 9.13
CA GLY A 61 13.62 -9.76 9.48
C GLY A 61 12.82 -10.28 8.28
N ASN A 62 11.79 -11.08 8.58
CA ASN A 62 10.76 -11.49 7.63
C ASN A 62 9.44 -10.76 7.96
N GLY A 63 8.50 -10.79 7.03
CA GLY A 63 7.16 -10.23 7.20
C GLY A 63 7.10 -8.71 7.08
N TRP A 64 6.08 -8.13 7.72
CA TRP A 64 5.66 -6.74 7.54
C TRP A 64 6.78 -5.69 7.48
N ASN A 65 7.67 -5.65 8.47
CA ASN A 65 8.72 -4.62 8.54
C ASN A 65 9.73 -4.73 7.39
N ALA A 66 10.13 -5.95 7.04
CA ALA A 66 11.09 -6.19 5.96
C ALA A 66 10.48 -5.85 4.58
N GLU A 67 9.22 -6.23 4.34
CA GLU A 67 8.50 -5.90 3.10
C GLU A 67 8.31 -4.39 2.94
N GLN A 68 7.91 -3.70 3.99
CA GLN A 68 7.76 -2.25 4.01
C GLN A 68 9.09 -1.55 3.71
N TYR A 69 10.18 -2.00 4.37
CA TYR A 69 11.50 -1.45 4.12
C TYR A 69 11.96 -1.69 2.68
N ALA A 70 11.78 -2.88 2.14
CA ALA A 70 12.14 -3.19 0.76
C ALA A 70 11.40 -2.26 -0.21
N GLY A 71 10.07 -2.09 -0.02
CA GLY A 71 9.25 -1.24 -0.87
C GLY A 71 9.64 0.24 -0.81
N ILE A 72 9.82 0.81 0.39
CA ILE A 72 10.20 2.23 0.50
C ILE A 72 11.62 2.47 -0.02
N LYS A 73 12.53 1.51 0.18
CA LYS A 73 13.90 1.62 -0.33
C LYS A 73 13.92 1.66 -1.86
N GLU A 74 13.19 0.76 -2.52
CA GLU A 74 13.07 0.72 -3.98
C GLU A 74 12.48 2.03 -4.50
N ALA A 75 11.35 2.49 -3.94
CA ALA A 75 10.74 3.75 -4.34
C ALA A 75 11.66 4.97 -4.13
N CYS A 76 12.44 5.00 -3.06
CA CYS A 76 13.42 6.06 -2.81
C CYS A 76 14.58 6.02 -3.80
N ASP A 77 15.09 4.82 -4.13
CA ASP A 77 16.15 4.64 -5.12
C ASP A 77 15.69 5.13 -6.51
N ASP A 78 14.46 4.78 -6.93
CA ASP A 78 13.89 5.18 -8.22
C ASP A 78 13.61 6.69 -8.33
N LEU A 79 13.28 7.34 -7.21
CA LEU A 79 12.96 8.76 -7.14
C LEU A 79 14.16 9.65 -6.78
N ASP A 80 15.37 9.08 -6.63
CA ASP A 80 16.59 9.77 -6.19
C ASP A 80 16.37 10.50 -4.83
N ILE A 81 15.78 9.77 -3.87
CA ILE A 81 15.50 10.22 -2.50
C ILE A 81 16.46 9.53 -1.55
N LYS A 82 17.07 10.31 -0.65
CA LYS A 82 17.86 9.74 0.44
C LYS A 82 16.96 9.21 1.56
N LEU A 83 17.01 7.92 1.80
CA LEU A 83 16.27 7.27 2.88
C LEU A 83 17.09 7.23 4.18
N LEU A 84 16.51 7.69 5.29
CA LEU A 84 17.07 7.57 6.64
C LEU A 84 16.18 6.68 7.49
N VAL A 85 16.66 5.51 7.90
CA VAL A 85 15.87 4.52 8.65
C VAL A 85 16.14 4.60 10.15
N ARG A 86 15.09 4.40 10.94
CA ARG A 86 15.13 4.14 12.39
C ARG A 86 14.35 2.86 12.64
N GLU A 87 15.07 1.79 12.95
CA GLU A 87 14.51 0.46 13.23
C GLU A 87 14.43 0.17 14.73
N SER A 88 13.61 -0.81 15.10
CA SER A 88 13.46 -1.25 16.50
C SER A 88 13.02 -0.13 17.45
N ILE A 89 12.18 0.77 16.95
CA ILE A 89 11.58 1.84 17.75
C ILE A 89 10.30 1.28 18.37
N GLU A 90 10.37 0.95 19.66
CA GLU A 90 9.26 0.34 20.38
C GLU A 90 8.19 1.39 20.71
N GLU A 91 6.91 1.05 20.44
CA GLU A 91 5.75 1.89 20.75
C GLU A 91 5.60 2.14 22.26
N GLY A 92 5.07 3.31 22.64
CA GLY A 92 4.75 3.66 24.03
C GLY A 92 5.97 3.94 24.90
N THR A 93 7.17 4.06 24.31
CA THR A 93 8.42 4.29 25.04
C THR A 93 8.95 5.73 24.95
N GLY A 94 8.34 6.58 24.12
CA GLY A 94 8.83 7.93 23.80
C GLY A 94 9.95 7.96 22.75
N LYS A 95 10.49 6.81 22.34
CA LYS A 95 11.58 6.72 21.35
C LYS A 95 11.17 7.18 19.96
N CYS A 96 9.87 7.06 19.59
CA CYS A 96 9.36 7.55 18.33
C CYS A 96 9.56 9.06 18.19
N ARG A 97 9.25 9.82 19.25
CA ARG A 97 9.48 11.27 19.33
C ARG A 97 10.96 11.62 19.06
N GLU A 98 11.89 10.97 19.79
CA GLU A 98 13.34 11.20 19.63
C GLU A 98 13.79 10.87 18.20
N ALA A 99 13.26 9.81 17.60
CA ALA A 99 13.57 9.41 16.22
C ALA A 99 13.07 10.46 15.20
N ILE A 100 11.85 11.01 15.39
CA ILE A 100 11.32 12.09 14.56
C ILE A 100 12.21 13.34 14.65
N GLU A 101 12.53 13.80 15.86
CA GLU A 101 13.38 14.98 16.09
C GLU A 101 14.77 14.81 15.45
N ASP A 102 15.38 13.63 15.57
CA ASP A 102 16.67 13.32 14.94
C ASP A 102 16.58 13.34 13.40
N LEU A 103 15.52 12.79 12.81
CA LEU A 103 15.31 12.80 11.36
C LEU A 103 15.08 14.22 10.83
N ILE A 104 14.28 15.03 11.52
CA ILE A 104 14.08 16.45 11.19
C ILE A 104 15.41 17.21 11.28
N GLY A 105 16.19 16.97 12.35
CA GLY A 105 17.52 17.57 12.51
C GLY A 105 18.51 17.19 11.40
N LYS A 106 18.29 16.07 10.70
CA LYS A 106 19.05 15.61 9.53
C LYS A 106 18.48 16.08 8.19
N GLY A 107 17.42 16.89 8.22
CA GLY A 107 16.84 17.50 7.04
C GLY A 107 15.74 16.68 6.36
N ALA A 108 15.14 15.69 7.04
CA ALA A 108 14.00 14.97 6.48
C ALA A 108 12.83 15.93 6.27
N GLY A 109 12.33 15.99 5.03
CA GLY A 109 11.16 16.79 4.65
C GLY A 109 9.86 15.98 4.64
N ALA A 110 9.97 14.64 4.65
CA ALA A 110 8.87 13.74 4.92
C ALA A 110 9.32 12.60 5.83
N ILE A 111 8.40 12.06 6.64
CA ILE A 111 8.67 10.95 7.55
C ILE A 111 7.53 9.95 7.45
N VAL A 112 7.87 8.67 7.24
CA VAL A 112 6.93 7.56 7.23
C VAL A 112 6.97 6.87 8.60
N LEU A 113 5.80 6.74 9.22
CA LEU A 113 5.56 6.15 10.52
C LEU A 113 4.89 4.78 10.35
N LEU A 114 5.65 3.70 10.53
CA LEU A 114 5.20 2.34 10.21
C LEU A 114 4.58 1.62 11.42
N SER A 115 4.02 2.34 12.36
CA SER A 115 3.34 1.71 13.49
C SER A 115 2.15 2.53 13.94
N TYR A 116 1.10 1.83 14.39
CA TYR A 116 -0.23 2.39 14.65
C TYR A 116 -0.23 3.52 15.69
N ASN A 117 0.56 3.39 16.77
CA ASN A 117 0.54 4.33 17.88
C ASN A 117 1.55 5.49 17.75
N TYR A 118 2.40 5.50 16.73
CA TYR A 118 3.46 6.51 16.61
C TYR A 118 2.93 7.94 16.49
N VAL A 119 1.80 8.10 15.79
CA VAL A 119 1.18 9.41 15.59
C VAL A 119 0.70 10.00 16.92
N GLN A 120 0.06 9.20 17.77
CA GLN A 120 -0.42 9.65 19.07
C GLN A 120 0.73 9.88 20.05
N GLU A 121 1.79 9.04 20.01
CA GLU A 121 2.96 9.15 20.88
C GLU A 121 3.76 10.43 20.61
N ALA A 122 3.78 10.91 19.37
CA ALA A 122 4.57 12.06 18.93
C ALA A 122 3.70 13.26 18.48
N ASP A 123 2.43 13.31 18.86
CA ASP A 123 1.42 14.30 18.42
C ASP A 123 1.92 15.75 18.48
N ASP A 124 2.54 16.14 19.58
CA ASP A 124 3.03 17.51 19.80
C ASP A 124 4.23 17.86 18.90
N VAL A 125 5.16 16.92 18.64
CA VAL A 125 6.28 17.12 17.71
C VAL A 125 5.75 17.21 16.27
N ILE A 126 4.82 16.36 15.90
CA ILE A 126 4.20 16.37 14.58
C ILE A 126 3.50 17.71 14.32
N LYS A 127 2.66 18.16 15.24
CA LYS A 127 1.94 19.44 15.15
C LYS A 127 2.85 20.66 15.17
N ALA A 128 4.00 20.59 15.85
CA ALA A 128 4.97 21.67 15.89
C ALA A 128 5.78 21.79 14.57
N ASN A 129 5.74 20.81 13.69
CA ASN A 129 6.51 20.74 12.44
C ASN A 129 5.60 20.66 11.22
N GLU A 130 4.75 21.67 11.02
CA GLU A 130 3.74 21.74 9.95
C GLU A 130 4.33 21.66 8.52
N ASN A 131 5.60 22.00 8.35
CA ASN A 131 6.31 21.92 7.08
C ASN A 131 6.87 20.53 6.75
N ILE A 132 6.77 19.57 7.65
CA ILE A 132 7.16 18.17 7.46
C ILE A 132 5.90 17.37 7.14
N VAL A 133 5.95 16.54 6.11
CA VAL A 133 4.86 15.62 5.76
C VAL A 133 5.06 14.31 6.53
N PHE A 134 4.04 13.87 7.25
CA PHE A 134 4.04 12.58 7.93
C PHE A 134 3.08 11.63 7.23
N TYR A 135 3.60 10.49 6.79
CA TYR A 135 2.80 9.38 6.29
C TYR A 135 2.64 8.32 7.38
N THR A 136 1.44 7.81 7.57
CA THR A 136 1.16 6.82 8.62
C THR A 136 0.30 5.69 8.11
N THR A 137 0.49 4.48 8.65
CA THR A 137 -0.42 3.33 8.42
C THR A 137 -1.65 3.39 9.32
N ASP A 138 -1.76 4.37 10.21
CA ASP A 138 -2.95 4.63 10.99
C ASP A 138 -4.06 5.26 10.12
N ALA A 139 -5.31 4.88 10.37
CA ALA A 139 -6.46 5.42 9.66
C ALA A 139 -6.84 6.85 10.11
N GLU A 140 -6.35 7.31 11.26
CA GLU A 140 -6.69 8.62 11.82
C GLU A 140 -5.63 9.68 11.49
N SER A 141 -6.08 10.75 10.82
CA SER A 141 -5.29 11.97 10.65
C SER A 141 -5.54 12.92 11.83
N ILE A 142 -4.50 13.21 12.60
CA ILE A 142 -4.56 14.12 13.76
C ILE A 142 -4.19 15.57 13.44
N ALA A 143 -3.62 15.80 12.26
CA ALA A 143 -3.16 17.13 11.80
C ALA A 143 -3.14 17.17 10.26
N GLU A 144 -3.15 18.38 9.67
CA GLU A 144 -3.16 18.56 8.20
C GLU A 144 -1.90 18.02 7.50
N ASN A 145 -0.78 17.92 8.21
CA ASN A 145 0.47 17.37 7.70
C ASN A 145 0.63 15.86 7.96
N VAL A 146 -0.41 15.18 8.47
CA VAL A 146 -0.45 13.72 8.67
C VAL A 146 -1.37 13.10 7.63
N ILE A 147 -0.82 12.24 6.80
CA ILE A 147 -1.50 11.62 5.67
C ILE A 147 -1.51 10.11 5.85
N PRO A 148 -2.66 9.51 6.18
CA PRO A 148 -2.79 8.07 6.25
C PRO A 148 -2.60 7.42 4.88
N TYR A 149 -1.95 6.26 4.85
CA TYR A 149 -1.84 5.43 3.65
C TYR A 149 -2.00 3.95 4.00
N PHE A 150 -2.59 3.20 3.11
CA PHE A 150 -2.68 1.73 3.21
C PHE A 150 -3.01 1.10 1.85
N SER A 151 -3.02 -0.25 1.82
CA SER A 151 -3.41 -1.04 0.65
C SER A 151 -4.85 -1.55 0.75
N ARG A 152 -5.54 -1.65 -0.41
CA ARG A 152 -6.86 -2.30 -0.52
C ARG A 152 -6.72 -3.82 -0.63
N LEU A 153 -5.96 -4.45 0.29
CA LEU A 153 -5.73 -5.89 0.29
C LEU A 153 -7.01 -6.73 0.24
N TYR A 154 -8.12 -6.18 0.75
CA TYR A 154 -9.41 -6.84 0.69
C TYR A 154 -9.87 -7.16 -0.74
N GLN A 155 -9.39 -6.43 -1.75
CA GLN A 155 -9.68 -6.72 -3.15
C GLN A 155 -9.06 -8.06 -3.59
N ALA A 156 -7.79 -8.31 -3.24
CA ALA A 156 -7.16 -9.61 -3.51
C ALA A 156 -7.73 -10.73 -2.63
N ARG A 157 -8.16 -10.41 -1.39
CA ARG A 157 -8.93 -11.35 -0.56
C ARG A 157 -10.19 -11.84 -1.27
N TYR A 158 -10.93 -10.93 -1.89
CA TYR A 158 -12.11 -11.29 -2.66
C TYR A 158 -11.77 -12.20 -3.85
N LEU A 159 -10.72 -11.87 -4.61
CA LEU A 159 -10.28 -12.68 -5.74
C LEU A 159 -9.83 -14.07 -5.32
N SER A 160 -9.06 -14.17 -4.23
CA SER A 160 -8.62 -15.46 -3.68
C SER A 160 -9.77 -16.28 -3.09
N GLY A 161 -10.79 -15.61 -2.55
CA GLY A 161 -12.03 -16.24 -2.13
C GLY A 161 -12.79 -16.95 -3.26
N ILE A 162 -12.75 -16.39 -4.49
CA ILE A 162 -13.31 -17.06 -5.69
C ILE A 162 -12.60 -18.39 -5.94
N ILE A 163 -11.28 -18.41 -5.89
CA ILE A 163 -10.49 -19.63 -6.08
C ILE A 163 -10.85 -20.67 -4.99
N ALA A 164 -10.87 -20.26 -3.72
CA ALA A 164 -11.22 -21.14 -2.62
C ALA A 164 -12.65 -21.71 -2.73
N GLY A 165 -13.60 -20.87 -3.15
CA GLY A 165 -14.99 -21.27 -3.33
C GLY A 165 -15.23 -22.27 -4.48
N MET A 166 -14.39 -22.20 -5.53
CA MET A 166 -14.41 -23.15 -6.66
C MET A 166 -13.64 -24.44 -6.30
N GLU A 167 -12.60 -24.36 -5.49
CA GLU A 167 -11.76 -25.52 -5.12
C GLU A 167 -12.41 -26.40 -4.05
N THR A 168 -13.04 -25.82 -3.02
CA THR A 168 -13.59 -26.62 -1.91
C THR A 168 -14.56 -27.69 -2.37
N LYS A 169 -14.39 -28.91 -1.87
CA LYS A 169 -15.30 -30.07 -2.07
C LYS A 169 -16.17 -30.28 -0.84
N SER A 170 -15.67 -29.94 0.34
CA SER A 170 -16.41 -30.05 1.62
C SER A 170 -17.43 -28.93 1.80
N GLY A 171 -17.28 -27.84 1.08
CA GLY A 171 -18.02 -26.60 1.31
C GLY A 171 -17.58 -25.86 2.59
N LYS A 172 -16.46 -26.23 3.20
CA LYS A 172 -15.91 -25.62 4.41
C LYS A 172 -14.51 -25.11 4.16
N ILE A 173 -14.32 -23.82 4.38
CA ILE A 173 -13.04 -23.14 4.15
C ILE A 173 -12.58 -22.57 5.49
N GLY A 174 -11.35 -22.87 5.89
CA GLY A 174 -10.76 -22.40 7.12
C GLY A 174 -10.10 -21.01 6.94
N TYR A 175 -10.27 -20.13 7.91
CA TYR A 175 -9.63 -18.83 7.97
C TYR A 175 -9.00 -18.61 9.35
N VAL A 176 -7.67 -18.66 9.44
CA VAL A 176 -6.92 -18.33 10.65
C VAL A 176 -6.71 -16.83 10.72
N ALA A 177 -7.32 -16.18 11.71
CA ALA A 177 -7.31 -14.72 11.84
C ALA A 177 -6.54 -14.27 13.09
N ALA A 178 -5.82 -13.15 13.01
CA ALA A 178 -5.08 -12.61 14.15
C ALA A 178 -6.02 -12.03 15.21
N MET A 179 -6.67 -10.93 14.88
CA MET A 179 -7.40 -10.07 15.82
C MET A 179 -8.87 -9.91 15.43
N ASP A 180 -9.65 -9.31 16.32
CA ASP A 180 -11.00 -8.82 16.03
C ASP A 180 -10.98 -7.31 15.88
N ASN A 181 -10.69 -6.84 14.67
CA ASN A 181 -10.67 -5.44 14.32
C ASN A 181 -11.18 -5.22 12.88
N SER A 182 -11.42 -3.98 12.50
CA SER A 182 -11.97 -3.64 11.18
C SER A 182 -11.10 -4.13 10.02
N GLU A 183 -9.77 -4.13 10.16
CA GLU A 183 -8.85 -4.59 9.12
C GLU A 183 -9.01 -6.08 8.84
N VAL A 184 -8.95 -6.90 9.89
CA VAL A 184 -9.07 -8.36 9.78
C VAL A 184 -10.47 -8.74 9.32
N ASN A 185 -11.51 -8.13 9.91
CA ASN A 185 -12.90 -8.40 9.55
C ASN A 185 -13.21 -8.02 8.10
N ARG A 186 -12.68 -6.90 7.62
CA ARG A 186 -12.76 -6.49 6.21
C ARG A 186 -12.16 -7.55 5.29
N GLY A 187 -10.99 -8.09 5.65
CA GLY A 187 -10.33 -9.16 4.92
C GLY A 187 -11.15 -10.46 4.88
N ILE A 188 -11.69 -10.89 6.04
CA ILE A 188 -12.57 -12.06 6.14
C ILE A 188 -13.83 -11.88 5.29
N ASN A 189 -14.48 -10.72 5.40
CA ASN A 189 -15.72 -10.42 4.68
C ASN A 189 -15.50 -10.42 3.18
N ALA A 190 -14.46 -9.78 2.68
CA ALA A 190 -14.13 -9.74 1.27
C ALA A 190 -13.86 -11.15 0.72
N PHE A 191 -13.07 -11.95 1.45
CA PHE A 191 -12.81 -13.35 1.10
C PHE A 191 -14.10 -14.16 1.01
N ALA A 192 -14.96 -14.06 2.03
CA ALA A 192 -16.23 -14.79 2.05
C ALA A 192 -17.21 -14.33 0.95
N LEU A 193 -17.23 -13.03 0.60
CA LEU A 193 -17.99 -12.52 -0.55
C LEU A 193 -17.47 -13.11 -1.88
N GLY A 194 -16.15 -13.30 -2.00
CA GLY A 194 -15.55 -14.00 -3.14
C GLY A 194 -15.97 -15.47 -3.22
N VAL A 195 -15.93 -16.19 -2.09
CA VAL A 195 -16.45 -17.56 -1.99
C VAL A 195 -17.92 -17.63 -2.40
N GLN A 196 -18.77 -16.76 -1.87
CA GLN A 196 -20.21 -16.76 -2.15
C GLN A 196 -20.56 -16.36 -3.58
N ARG A 197 -19.69 -15.65 -4.28
CA ARG A 197 -19.87 -15.36 -5.71
C ARG A 197 -20.01 -16.63 -6.54
N VAL A 198 -19.27 -17.68 -6.20
CA VAL A 198 -19.17 -18.92 -6.97
C VAL A 198 -19.80 -20.12 -6.25
N ASN A 199 -19.84 -20.10 -4.90
CA ASN A 199 -20.36 -21.18 -4.08
C ASN A 199 -21.16 -20.61 -2.90
N LYS A 200 -22.48 -20.49 -3.09
CA LYS A 200 -23.39 -19.85 -2.11
C LYS A 200 -23.62 -20.68 -0.84
N ASP A 201 -23.37 -21.97 -0.91
CA ASP A 201 -23.59 -22.91 0.19
C ASP A 201 -22.32 -23.15 1.02
N ALA A 202 -21.16 -22.73 0.51
CA ALA A 202 -19.91 -22.83 1.24
C ALA A 202 -19.87 -21.84 2.43
N VAL A 203 -19.22 -22.27 3.50
CA VAL A 203 -19.01 -21.49 4.72
C VAL A 203 -17.53 -21.24 4.96
N VAL A 204 -17.20 -20.05 5.43
CA VAL A 204 -15.87 -19.69 5.92
C VAL A 204 -15.86 -19.79 7.43
N ILE A 205 -15.11 -20.74 7.97
CA ILE A 205 -14.98 -20.96 9.42
C ILE A 205 -13.74 -20.23 9.90
N VAL A 206 -13.93 -19.27 10.81
CA VAL A 206 -12.87 -18.39 11.31
C VAL A 206 -12.45 -18.81 12.70
N LYS A 207 -11.15 -19.06 12.91
CA LYS A 207 -10.52 -19.19 14.22
C LYS A 207 -9.55 -18.05 14.46
N ARG A 208 -9.79 -17.26 15.52
CA ARG A 208 -8.88 -16.17 15.92
C ARG A 208 -7.82 -16.69 16.88
N THR A 209 -6.57 -16.26 16.67
CA THR A 209 -5.41 -16.59 17.52
C THR A 209 -5.22 -15.60 18.66
N GLY A 210 -5.74 -14.37 18.53
CA GLY A 210 -5.50 -13.26 19.46
C GLY A 210 -4.09 -12.66 19.38
N SER A 211 -3.32 -13.01 18.34
CA SER A 211 -1.96 -12.53 18.12
C SER A 211 -1.67 -12.39 16.63
N TRP A 212 -0.82 -11.43 16.27
CA TRP A 212 -0.31 -11.27 14.89
C TRP A 212 0.75 -12.30 14.53
N GLU A 213 1.44 -12.84 15.54
CA GLU A 213 2.51 -13.80 15.37
C GLU A 213 2.60 -14.69 16.61
N ASN A 214 2.09 -15.91 16.51
CA ASN A 214 2.23 -16.93 17.53
C ASN A 214 2.14 -18.31 16.88
N LYS A 215 3.28 -18.93 16.64
CA LYS A 215 3.37 -20.21 15.94
C LYS A 215 2.49 -21.29 16.55
N SER A 216 2.47 -21.43 17.88
CA SER A 216 1.69 -22.48 18.53
C SER A 216 0.18 -22.28 18.37
N GLU A 217 -0.30 -21.03 18.47
CA GLU A 217 -1.72 -20.71 18.29
C GLU A 217 -2.15 -20.84 16.83
N GLU A 218 -1.29 -20.44 15.88
CA GLU A 218 -1.59 -20.57 14.45
C GLU A 218 -1.71 -22.03 14.03
N VAL A 219 -0.74 -22.87 14.42
CA VAL A 219 -0.76 -24.32 14.14
C VAL A 219 -2.00 -24.96 14.77
N ALA A 220 -2.29 -24.68 16.05
CA ALA A 220 -3.47 -25.20 16.72
C ALA A 220 -4.79 -24.73 16.08
N ALA A 221 -4.84 -23.48 15.57
CA ALA A 221 -6.01 -22.98 14.86
C ALA A 221 -6.20 -23.69 13.51
N ALA A 222 -5.12 -23.92 12.76
CA ALA A 222 -5.17 -24.68 11.50
C ALA A 222 -5.68 -26.12 11.75
N ASP A 223 -5.14 -26.80 12.77
CA ASP A 223 -5.55 -28.15 13.14
C ASP A 223 -7.05 -28.23 13.44
N LYS A 224 -7.56 -27.33 14.29
CA LYS A 224 -8.98 -27.26 14.64
C LYS A 224 -9.89 -27.04 13.43
N LEU A 225 -9.49 -26.16 12.49
CA LEU A 225 -10.24 -25.89 11.28
C LEU A 225 -10.25 -27.09 10.32
N ILE A 226 -9.13 -27.78 10.18
CA ILE A 226 -9.00 -29.00 9.37
C ILE A 226 -9.85 -30.11 9.98
N ASP A 227 -9.80 -30.31 11.32
CA ASP A 227 -10.61 -31.27 12.03
C ASP A 227 -12.12 -30.97 11.91
N ALA A 228 -12.51 -29.69 11.78
CA ALA A 228 -13.88 -29.28 11.49
C ALA A 228 -14.30 -29.54 10.04
N GLY A 229 -13.39 -30.04 9.21
CA GLY A 229 -13.62 -30.46 7.83
C GLY A 229 -13.29 -29.40 6.78
N ALA A 230 -12.50 -28.38 7.11
CA ALA A 230 -11.99 -27.44 6.11
C ALA A 230 -11.00 -28.16 5.18
N ASP A 231 -11.20 -28.03 3.84
CA ASP A 231 -10.35 -28.60 2.80
C ASP A 231 -9.60 -27.54 2.00
N VAL A 232 -9.83 -26.26 2.30
CA VAL A 232 -9.04 -25.10 1.88
C VAL A 232 -8.80 -24.25 3.11
N LEU A 233 -7.58 -23.70 3.27
CA LEU A 233 -7.23 -22.85 4.39
C LEU A 233 -6.51 -21.57 3.95
N THR A 234 -6.83 -20.45 4.57
CA THR A 234 -6.10 -19.17 4.44
C THR A 234 -5.86 -18.55 5.81
N CYS A 235 -5.00 -17.53 5.86
CA CYS A 235 -4.71 -16.84 7.10
C CYS A 235 -4.65 -15.32 6.94
N HIS A 236 -4.70 -14.62 8.09
CA HIS A 236 -4.38 -13.19 8.22
C HIS A 236 -3.48 -13.03 9.44
N GLN A 237 -2.21 -13.35 9.24
CA GLN A 237 -1.14 -13.38 10.23
C GLN A 237 0.12 -12.73 9.65
N ASN A 238 1.07 -12.32 10.49
CA ASN A 238 2.35 -11.78 10.01
C ASN A 238 3.22 -12.85 9.33
N ILE A 239 3.19 -14.07 9.87
CA ILE A 239 3.92 -15.22 9.34
C ILE A 239 2.92 -16.36 9.17
N GLY A 240 2.95 -17.04 8.05
CA GLY A 240 1.95 -18.04 7.69
C GLY A 240 2.19 -19.45 8.29
N TYR A 241 2.47 -19.60 9.59
CA TYR A 241 2.66 -20.93 10.20
C TYR A 241 1.43 -21.85 10.05
N SER A 242 0.24 -21.28 10.01
CA SER A 242 -0.99 -22.02 9.73
C SER A 242 -1.05 -22.54 8.30
N ILE A 243 -0.48 -21.82 7.34
CA ILE A 243 -0.38 -22.24 5.93
C ILE A 243 0.62 -23.40 5.80
N GLU A 244 1.80 -23.28 6.44
CA GLU A 244 2.80 -24.38 6.48
C GLU A 244 2.20 -25.67 7.06
N GLU A 245 1.44 -25.55 8.16
CA GLU A 245 0.80 -26.70 8.79
C GLU A 245 -0.28 -27.34 7.91
N ALA A 246 -1.13 -26.53 7.25
CA ALA A 246 -2.15 -27.02 6.35
C ALA A 246 -1.53 -27.69 5.10
N ASP A 247 -0.49 -27.09 4.53
CA ASP A 247 0.25 -27.67 3.42
C ASP A 247 0.87 -29.03 3.79
N ARG A 248 1.51 -29.13 4.96
CA ARG A 248 2.05 -30.38 5.50
C ARG A 248 1.00 -31.48 5.63
N LYS A 249 -0.26 -31.10 5.87
CA LYS A 249 -1.42 -32.02 5.94
C LYS A 249 -2.07 -32.31 4.59
N GLY A 250 -1.54 -31.73 3.51
CA GLY A 250 -2.04 -31.90 2.15
C GLY A 250 -3.36 -31.16 1.87
N ILE A 251 -3.67 -30.12 2.67
CA ILE A 251 -4.82 -29.25 2.50
C ILE A 251 -4.47 -28.13 1.51
N TYR A 252 -5.39 -27.75 0.63
CA TYR A 252 -5.20 -26.59 -0.22
C TYR A 252 -5.09 -25.32 0.58
N THR A 253 -4.18 -24.44 0.16
CA THR A 253 -3.91 -23.19 0.88
C THR A 253 -3.95 -21.97 -0.01
N ILE A 254 -4.22 -20.82 0.61
CA ILE A 254 -4.06 -19.50 0.03
C ILE A 254 -3.17 -18.70 0.97
N GLY A 255 -2.00 -18.29 0.49
CA GLY A 255 -1.01 -17.54 1.24
C GLY A 255 -1.41 -16.07 1.47
N TYR A 256 -0.64 -15.40 2.31
CA TYR A 256 -0.82 -14.00 2.65
C TYR A 256 0.52 -13.32 2.86
N HIS A 257 0.76 -12.19 2.16
CA HIS A 257 1.98 -11.41 2.05
C HIS A 257 3.16 -12.16 1.41
N SER A 258 3.73 -13.12 2.07
CA SER A 258 4.85 -13.90 1.55
C SER A 258 4.41 -15.31 1.16
N THR A 259 4.96 -15.81 0.05
CA THR A 259 4.92 -17.23 -0.28
C THR A 259 6.11 -17.87 0.45
N PRO A 260 5.91 -18.79 1.41
CA PRO A 260 7.03 -19.55 1.97
C PRO A 260 7.82 -20.26 0.87
N GLU A 261 9.15 -20.33 0.98
CA GLU A 261 10.01 -20.91 -0.06
C GLU A 261 9.76 -22.42 -0.32
N ASP A 262 9.24 -23.14 0.68
CA ASP A 262 9.08 -24.59 0.67
C ASP A 262 7.59 -25.05 0.65
N VAL A 263 6.67 -24.26 0.07
CA VAL A 263 5.28 -24.71 -0.09
C VAL A 263 5.10 -25.63 -1.28
N SER A 264 4.17 -26.58 -1.14
CA SER A 264 3.81 -27.52 -2.20
C SER A 264 2.87 -26.90 -3.24
N ASP A 265 2.58 -27.65 -4.31
CA ASP A 265 1.56 -27.31 -5.32
C ASP A 265 0.15 -27.13 -4.73
N LYS A 266 -0.04 -27.47 -3.45
CA LYS A 266 -1.31 -27.25 -2.73
C LYS A 266 -1.54 -25.79 -2.39
N MET A 267 -0.55 -24.93 -2.43
CA MET A 267 -0.77 -23.49 -2.33
C MET A 267 -1.26 -22.96 -3.69
N LEU A 268 -2.57 -22.69 -3.78
CA LEU A 268 -3.23 -22.26 -5.01
C LEU A 268 -2.72 -20.91 -5.52
N THR A 269 -2.53 -19.97 -4.60
CA THR A 269 -1.99 -18.62 -4.83
C THR A 269 -1.72 -17.96 -3.49
N SER A 270 -1.08 -16.78 -3.49
CA SER A 270 -0.93 -15.89 -2.32
C SER A 270 -1.47 -14.50 -2.62
N ILE A 271 -1.91 -13.80 -1.59
CA ILE A 271 -2.27 -12.39 -1.65
C ILE A 271 -0.99 -11.58 -1.49
N GLU A 272 -0.71 -10.71 -2.44
CA GLU A 272 0.51 -9.90 -2.48
C GLU A 272 0.19 -8.41 -2.43
N CYS A 273 1.07 -7.65 -1.78
CA CYS A 273 1.07 -6.21 -1.78
C CYS A 273 2.43 -5.71 -2.26
N ASP A 274 2.41 -4.92 -3.33
CA ASP A 274 3.59 -4.22 -3.82
C ASP A 274 3.71 -2.88 -3.07
N TRP A 275 4.49 -2.88 -2.01
CA TRP A 275 4.76 -1.68 -1.21
C TRP A 275 5.60 -0.67 -1.98
N SER A 276 6.41 -1.10 -2.98
CA SER A 276 7.18 -0.16 -3.79
C SER A 276 6.26 0.70 -4.67
N ALA A 277 5.19 0.12 -5.23
CA ALA A 277 4.17 0.86 -5.96
C ALA A 277 3.48 1.91 -5.06
N ILE A 278 3.10 1.54 -3.83
CA ILE A 278 2.47 2.46 -2.88
C ILE A 278 3.40 3.61 -2.53
N TYR A 279 4.64 3.32 -2.14
CA TYR A 279 5.62 4.35 -1.80
C TYR A 279 5.98 5.22 -3.00
N SER A 280 6.07 4.66 -4.21
CA SER A 280 6.30 5.42 -5.43
C SER A 280 5.19 6.43 -5.70
N ILE A 281 3.93 6.09 -5.45
CA ILE A 281 2.79 7.00 -5.58
C ILE A 281 2.91 8.14 -4.57
N ILE A 282 2.98 7.84 -3.27
CA ILE A 282 2.97 8.88 -2.22
C ILE A 282 4.22 9.75 -2.24
N LEU A 283 5.40 9.18 -2.49
CA LEU A 283 6.66 9.92 -2.56
C LEU A 283 6.80 10.72 -3.86
N SER A 284 6.22 10.26 -5.00
CA SER A 284 6.14 11.07 -6.21
C SER A 284 5.32 12.34 -5.99
N GLU A 285 4.20 12.26 -5.25
CA GLU A 285 3.40 13.44 -4.91
C GLU A 285 4.14 14.35 -3.93
N TYR A 286 4.86 13.79 -2.96
CA TYR A 286 5.76 14.55 -2.10
C TYR A 286 6.80 15.31 -2.94
N CYS A 287 7.45 14.65 -3.89
CA CYS A 287 8.43 15.28 -4.78
C CYS A 287 7.85 16.40 -5.64
N LYS A 288 6.58 16.32 -6.01
CA LYS A 288 5.87 17.36 -6.77
C LYS A 288 5.32 18.49 -5.88
N GLY A 289 5.44 18.40 -4.56
CA GLY A 289 4.84 19.34 -3.61
C GLY A 289 3.31 19.30 -3.62
N THR A 290 2.75 18.14 -3.89
CA THR A 290 1.30 17.92 -4.01
C THR A 290 0.75 16.99 -2.91
N SER A 291 1.58 16.61 -1.94
CA SER A 291 1.16 15.85 -0.76
C SER A 291 -0.02 16.53 -0.06
N GLY A 292 -0.95 15.73 0.44
CA GLY A 292 -2.15 16.25 1.12
C GLY A 292 -3.27 16.73 0.21
N ARG A 293 -3.18 16.55 -1.11
CA ARG A 293 -4.35 16.72 -2.01
C ARG A 293 -5.42 15.68 -1.77
N GLN A 294 -5.00 14.48 -1.35
CA GLN A 294 -5.88 13.42 -0.87
C GLN A 294 -5.80 13.38 0.66
N SER A 295 -6.94 13.20 1.31
CA SER A 295 -7.01 13.07 2.77
C SER A 295 -6.41 11.75 3.26
N HIS A 296 -6.31 10.75 2.40
CA HIS A 296 -5.66 9.46 2.63
C HIS A 296 -5.35 8.78 1.29
N TYR A 297 -4.39 7.88 1.29
CA TYR A 297 -4.05 7.02 0.16
C TYR A 297 -4.46 5.59 0.48
N TRP A 298 -5.46 5.09 -0.19
CA TRP A 298 -5.88 3.70 -0.07
C TRP A 298 -5.81 3.04 -1.45
N ILE A 299 -4.66 2.43 -1.72
CA ILE A 299 -4.18 2.05 -3.05
C ILE A 299 -4.49 0.58 -3.32
N GLY A 300 -4.97 0.25 -4.50
CA GLY A 300 -5.53 -1.05 -4.80
C GLY A 300 -4.99 -1.74 -6.06
N ILE A 301 -5.81 -2.64 -6.60
CA ILE A 301 -5.49 -3.44 -7.79
C ILE A 301 -5.33 -2.56 -9.03
N GLU A 302 -6.10 -1.49 -9.16
CA GLU A 302 -6.04 -0.58 -10.32
C GLU A 302 -4.70 0.15 -10.43
N ASP A 303 -4.04 0.39 -9.29
CA ASP A 303 -2.75 1.04 -9.21
C ASP A 303 -1.58 0.04 -9.25
N GLY A 304 -1.87 -1.26 -9.35
CA GLY A 304 -0.86 -2.33 -9.33
C GLY A 304 -0.31 -2.70 -7.96
N ALA A 305 -0.82 -2.05 -6.88
CA ALA A 305 -0.29 -2.26 -5.53
C ALA A 305 -0.77 -3.57 -4.87
N VAL A 306 -1.84 -4.17 -5.38
CA VAL A 306 -2.43 -5.39 -4.80
C VAL A 306 -2.65 -6.42 -5.89
N SER A 307 -2.22 -7.65 -5.65
CA SER A 307 -2.35 -8.72 -6.63
C SER A 307 -2.51 -10.09 -5.97
N LEU A 308 -2.73 -11.10 -6.80
CA LEU A 308 -2.48 -12.49 -6.47
C LEU A 308 -1.15 -12.91 -7.08
N SER A 309 -0.41 -13.76 -6.38
CA SER A 309 0.81 -14.40 -6.88
C SER A 309 0.51 -15.32 -8.08
N SER A 310 1.54 -15.89 -8.67
CA SER A 310 1.39 -16.96 -9.66
C SER A 310 0.48 -18.07 -9.15
N TYR A 311 -0.34 -18.58 -10.03
CA TYR A 311 -1.23 -19.70 -9.71
C TYR A 311 -0.48 -21.03 -9.77
N SER A 312 -0.80 -21.95 -8.86
CA SER A 312 -0.37 -23.35 -8.99
C SER A 312 -1.07 -24.04 -10.18
N ASP A 313 -0.55 -25.21 -10.56
CA ASP A 313 -1.13 -26.01 -11.65
C ASP A 313 -2.54 -26.53 -11.35
N ASP A 314 -2.92 -26.60 -10.06
CA ASP A 314 -4.25 -27.01 -9.62
C ASP A 314 -5.31 -25.90 -9.86
N VAL A 315 -4.93 -24.64 -10.08
CA VAL A 315 -5.85 -23.55 -10.42
C VAL A 315 -6.25 -23.66 -11.89
N THR A 316 -7.49 -24.08 -12.13
CA THR A 316 -8.02 -24.33 -13.47
C THR A 316 -8.22 -23.07 -14.29
N ASP A 317 -8.35 -23.20 -15.61
CA ASP A 317 -8.63 -22.06 -16.50
C ASP A 317 -10.01 -21.42 -16.23
N ASP A 318 -10.98 -22.20 -15.74
CA ASP A 318 -12.29 -21.67 -15.33
C ASP A 318 -12.14 -20.77 -14.08
N MET A 319 -11.32 -21.17 -13.10
CA MET A 319 -11.00 -20.34 -11.94
C MET A 319 -10.31 -19.04 -12.35
N LYS A 320 -9.28 -19.13 -13.20
CA LYS A 320 -8.55 -17.97 -13.74
C LYS A 320 -9.49 -17.00 -14.47
N THR A 321 -10.42 -17.55 -15.25
CA THR A 321 -11.41 -16.75 -16.00
C THR A 321 -12.36 -16.01 -15.06
N GLU A 322 -12.88 -16.67 -14.00
CA GLU A 322 -13.79 -16.01 -13.06
C GLU A 322 -13.07 -14.96 -12.20
N VAL A 323 -11.81 -15.23 -11.81
CA VAL A 323 -10.97 -14.24 -11.13
C VAL A 323 -10.69 -13.04 -12.02
N ALA A 324 -10.34 -13.25 -13.30
CA ALA A 324 -10.08 -12.16 -14.25
C ALA A 324 -11.32 -11.28 -14.42
N LYS A 325 -12.50 -11.88 -14.60
CA LYS A 325 -13.77 -11.16 -14.69
C LYS A 325 -14.05 -10.34 -13.43
N ALA A 326 -13.82 -10.90 -12.25
CA ALA A 326 -14.00 -10.19 -10.98
C ALA A 326 -12.99 -9.03 -10.82
N LYS A 327 -11.74 -9.23 -11.26
CA LYS A 327 -10.72 -8.19 -11.29
C LYS A 327 -11.13 -7.05 -12.22
N ASP A 328 -11.64 -7.36 -13.42
CA ASP A 328 -12.12 -6.34 -14.38
C ASP A 328 -13.31 -5.55 -13.82
N GLU A 329 -14.20 -6.17 -13.04
CA GLU A 329 -15.29 -5.49 -12.37
C GLU A 329 -14.74 -4.49 -11.33
N ILE A 330 -13.73 -4.88 -10.53
CA ILE A 330 -13.11 -4.00 -9.51
C ILE A 330 -12.40 -2.82 -10.19
N THR A 331 -11.56 -3.09 -11.19
CA THR A 331 -10.84 -2.03 -11.92
C THR A 331 -11.77 -1.16 -12.75
N GLY A 332 -12.96 -1.67 -13.11
CA GLY A 332 -14.06 -0.90 -13.70
C GLY A 332 -14.85 -0.04 -12.71
N GLY A 333 -14.44 0.02 -11.44
CA GLY A 333 -15.02 0.89 -10.40
C GLY A 333 -16.11 0.24 -9.56
N ARG A 334 -16.31 -1.09 -9.64
CA ARG A 334 -17.21 -1.81 -8.75
C ARG A 334 -16.46 -2.31 -7.53
N ASP A 335 -16.66 -1.68 -6.38
CA ASP A 335 -16.07 -2.16 -5.14
C ASP A 335 -16.63 -3.52 -4.69
N VAL A 336 -15.82 -4.29 -3.96
CA VAL A 336 -16.19 -5.58 -3.35
C VAL A 336 -17.39 -5.43 -2.41
N PHE A 337 -17.44 -4.32 -1.67
CA PHE A 337 -18.51 -4.01 -0.72
C PHE A 337 -19.65 -3.21 -1.38
N SER A 338 -20.13 -3.73 -2.54
CA SER A 338 -21.23 -3.14 -3.30
C SER A 338 -22.44 -4.06 -3.40
N GLY A 339 -23.64 -3.48 -3.41
CA GLY A 339 -24.90 -4.21 -3.57
C GLY A 339 -25.42 -4.76 -2.25
N VAL A 340 -26.28 -5.80 -2.32
CA VAL A 340 -26.95 -6.30 -1.12
C VAL A 340 -26.00 -7.17 -0.30
N ILE A 341 -25.62 -6.69 0.87
CA ILE A 341 -24.75 -7.41 1.82
C ILE A 341 -25.49 -7.54 3.16
N PHE A 342 -25.64 -8.78 3.62
CA PHE A 342 -26.13 -9.09 4.95
C PHE A 342 -24.98 -9.61 5.82
N ASP A 343 -25.00 -9.27 7.10
CA ASP A 343 -24.10 -9.90 8.05
C ASP A 343 -24.58 -11.30 8.48
N ASN A 344 -23.78 -11.98 9.28
CA ASN A 344 -24.08 -13.32 9.78
C ASN A 344 -25.16 -13.36 10.88
N LYS A 345 -25.66 -12.20 11.32
CA LYS A 345 -26.80 -12.05 12.20
C LYS A 345 -28.09 -11.73 11.44
N GLY A 346 -27.99 -11.52 10.10
CA GLY A 346 -29.10 -11.20 9.22
C GLY A 346 -29.39 -9.71 9.09
N GLU A 347 -28.54 -8.82 9.61
CA GLU A 347 -28.66 -7.39 9.45
C GLU A 347 -28.15 -6.92 8.09
N LEU A 348 -28.87 -5.98 7.46
CA LEU A 348 -28.47 -5.41 6.17
C LEU A 348 -27.34 -4.37 6.38
N ARG A 349 -26.20 -4.59 5.73
CA ARG A 349 -25.01 -3.74 5.82
C ARG A 349 -24.79 -2.87 4.59
N CYS A 350 -25.24 -3.31 3.41
CA CYS A 350 -25.22 -2.52 2.18
C CYS A 350 -26.47 -2.82 1.34
N MET A 351 -27.07 -1.79 0.72
CA MET A 351 -28.29 -1.92 -0.05
C MET A 351 -28.02 -2.10 -1.55
N ARG A 352 -29.05 -2.54 -2.28
CA ARG A 352 -28.95 -2.69 -3.73
C ARG A 352 -28.65 -1.33 -4.40
N GLY A 353 -27.59 -1.32 -5.21
CA GLY A 353 -27.15 -0.13 -5.96
C GLY A 353 -26.29 0.83 -5.14
N GLU A 354 -25.93 0.47 -3.92
CA GLU A 354 -25.02 1.21 -3.09
C GLU A 354 -23.65 0.53 -3.03
N THR A 355 -22.64 1.31 -2.69
CA THR A 355 -21.29 0.89 -2.33
C THR A 355 -20.97 1.48 -0.97
N MET A 356 -20.40 0.69 -0.08
CA MET A 356 -19.95 1.19 1.21
C MET A 356 -18.84 2.24 1.01
N THR A 357 -18.84 3.28 1.84
CA THR A 357 -17.80 4.31 1.78
C THR A 357 -16.47 3.76 2.31
N ASP A 358 -15.35 4.35 1.84
CA ASP A 358 -14.02 4.01 2.32
C ASP A 358 -13.92 4.12 3.84
N ASP A 359 -14.50 5.16 4.44
CA ASP A 359 -14.54 5.33 5.89
C ASP A 359 -15.24 4.15 6.60
N ASN A 360 -16.40 3.72 6.08
CA ASN A 360 -17.09 2.57 6.65
C ASN A 360 -16.30 1.26 6.50
N ILE A 361 -15.61 1.07 5.38
CA ILE A 361 -14.80 -0.14 5.13
C ILE A 361 -13.50 -0.11 5.95
N LEU A 362 -12.92 1.07 6.18
CA LEU A 362 -11.70 1.22 6.99
C LEU A 362 -11.98 1.05 8.48
N ASN A 363 -13.00 1.74 9.00
CA ASN A 363 -13.13 2.00 10.42
C ASN A 363 -14.31 1.27 11.10
N ASN A 364 -15.33 0.82 10.33
CA ASN A 364 -16.61 0.40 10.88
C ASN A 364 -17.00 -1.05 10.52
N VAL A 365 -16.02 -1.92 10.25
CA VAL A 365 -16.26 -3.35 9.98
C VAL A 365 -16.09 -4.15 11.28
N ASP A 366 -17.04 -4.00 12.18
CA ASP A 366 -17.17 -4.76 13.45
C ASP A 366 -18.09 -6.00 13.33
N TRP A 367 -18.40 -6.40 12.11
CA TRP A 367 -19.32 -7.47 11.75
C TRP A 367 -18.71 -8.43 10.73
N LEU A 368 -19.27 -9.63 10.64
CA LEU A 368 -18.88 -10.65 9.67
C LEU A 368 -20.05 -10.90 8.70
N VAL A 369 -19.73 -11.08 7.41
CA VAL A 369 -20.75 -11.29 6.37
C VAL A 369 -21.45 -12.64 6.53
N LYS A 370 -22.69 -12.72 6.05
CA LYS A 370 -23.45 -13.99 5.97
C LYS A 370 -22.59 -15.08 5.32
N GLY A 371 -22.60 -16.31 5.91
CA GLY A 371 -21.76 -17.42 5.46
C GLY A 371 -20.40 -17.51 6.16
N VAL A 372 -20.08 -16.54 7.02
CA VAL A 372 -18.95 -16.63 7.95
C VAL A 372 -19.43 -17.16 9.29
N GLN A 373 -18.73 -18.14 9.82
CA GLN A 373 -18.97 -18.74 11.14
C GLN A 373 -17.70 -18.63 11.98
N LEU A 374 -17.85 -18.22 13.24
CA LEU A 374 -16.75 -18.33 14.20
C LEU A 374 -16.64 -19.80 14.67
N TYR A 375 -15.41 -20.28 14.74
CA TYR A 375 -15.15 -21.61 15.34
C TYR A 375 -15.46 -21.55 16.84
N GLU A 376 -16.41 -22.36 17.29
CA GLU A 376 -16.75 -22.54 18.70
C GLU A 376 -16.08 -23.84 19.21
N GLU A 377 -15.48 -23.79 20.41
CA GLU A 377 -14.82 -24.94 21.05
C GLU A 377 -15.84 -25.93 21.62
#